data_bf4dd84cf0bb98d10e63890efbb462d3
#
_entry.id   bf4dd84cf0bb98d10e63890efbb462d3
#
_cell.length_a   1.000
_cell.length_b   1.000
_cell.length_c   1.000
_cell.angle_alpha   90.00
_cell.angle_beta   90.00
_cell.angle_gamma   90.00
#
_symmetry.space_group_name_H-M   'P 1'
#
loop_
_entity.id
_entity.type
_entity.pdbx_description
1 polymer ?
#
loop_
_entity_poly.entity_id
_entity_poly.type
_entity_poly.pdbx_seq_one_letter_code
_entity_poly.pdbx_strand_id
1 'polypeptide(L)'
;RRSELQSQQERLRELGTQLERQRANLETLSPTLDEQIEALQSLNSTAYERAVRSVLSEDANGQLNGLAFMPIGYETGSTSANATMMLVTHQSEGGTQTGTAPDALVDAQLEMQSLADDRAEDSGFETIVFGTGILSNEIDNSMGDSLAIVGPLALLFVVLALIVAYRDILDILLGLGGIGAVLVWTFGFMGWAGIEFNQMFIAVPVLLIGLSIDYAIHIFMRHREQRHANEGEGVRGSMRVALAGVGVALVWVTATTAIGFLSNLTSPVPPIQDFGIVSAVGITAALLIFGILVPAVKIEVDEFLENHGISRDKRAFGTGDGRFSSAISLGATAAKKAPVAILLVAILVSAGGAYGATQVD
;
A
#
# COMPACT_ATOMS: atom_id res chain seq x y z
N ARG A 1 -3.49 41.83 -38.61
CA ARG A 1 -3.50 40.81 -37.57
C ARG A 1 -2.76 39.50 -37.97
N ARG A 2 -2.99 38.94 -39.20
CA ARG A 2 -2.23 37.72 -39.63
C ARG A 2 -0.76 37.98 -39.88
N SER A 3 -0.40 39.11 -40.49
CA SER A 3 0.99 39.50 -40.73
C SER A 3 1.75 39.86 -39.44
N GLU A 4 1.07 40.38 -38.48
CA GLU A 4 1.62 40.66 -37.13
C GLU A 4 1.92 39.39 -36.34
N LEU A 5 1.02 38.42 -36.39
CA LEU A 5 1.22 37.09 -35.77
C LEU A 5 2.40 36.32 -36.42
N GLN A 6 2.54 36.41 -37.73
CA GLN A 6 3.67 35.82 -38.43
C GLN A 6 5.02 36.44 -38.06
N SER A 7 5.06 37.81 -37.98
CA SER A 7 6.28 38.48 -37.53
C SER A 7 6.64 38.22 -36.05
N GLN A 8 5.67 38.02 -35.20
CA GLN A 8 5.90 37.60 -33.81
C GLN A 8 6.39 36.15 -33.70
N GLN A 9 5.89 35.24 -34.54
CA GLN A 9 6.36 33.87 -34.58
C GLN A 9 7.81 33.77 -35.13
N GLU A 10 8.16 34.59 -36.13
CA GLU A 10 9.54 34.67 -36.62
C GLU A 10 10.50 35.22 -35.56
N ARG A 11 10.14 36.28 -34.86
CA ARG A 11 10.93 36.81 -33.73
C ARG A 11 11.11 35.82 -32.61
N LEU A 12 10.09 35.03 -32.24
CA LEU A 12 10.21 33.99 -31.23
C LEU A 12 11.14 32.86 -31.65
N ARG A 13 11.13 32.48 -32.95
CA ARG A 13 12.07 31.51 -33.51
C ARG A 13 13.50 32.03 -33.49
N GLU A 14 13.71 33.29 -33.88
CA GLU A 14 15.02 33.94 -33.87
C GLU A 14 15.60 34.06 -32.46
N LEU A 15 14.77 34.43 -31.47
CA LEU A 15 15.13 34.47 -30.05
C LEU A 15 15.44 33.07 -29.51
N GLY A 16 14.67 32.05 -29.88
CA GLY A 16 14.94 30.66 -29.53
C GLY A 16 16.30 30.18 -30.02
N THR A 17 16.61 30.43 -31.30
CA THR A 17 17.93 30.09 -31.89
C THR A 17 19.09 30.90 -31.32
N GLN A 18 18.87 32.14 -30.91
CA GLN A 18 19.89 32.93 -30.21
C GLN A 18 20.15 32.36 -28.79
N LEU A 19 19.10 31.98 -28.10
CA LEU A 19 19.19 31.40 -26.75
C LEU A 19 19.91 30.03 -26.76
N GLU A 20 19.63 29.20 -27.77
CA GLU A 20 20.34 27.93 -27.97
C GLU A 20 21.83 28.14 -28.28
N ARG A 21 22.15 29.13 -29.14
CA ARG A 21 23.58 29.49 -29.42
C ARG A 21 24.28 30.05 -28.18
N GLN A 22 23.63 30.85 -27.39
CA GLN A 22 24.18 31.35 -26.13
C GLN A 22 24.39 30.24 -25.09
N ARG A 23 23.44 29.30 -24.98
CA ARG A 23 23.61 28.09 -24.14
C ARG A 23 24.79 27.24 -24.61
N ALA A 24 24.87 26.92 -25.89
CA ALA A 24 25.99 26.14 -26.43
C ALA A 24 27.36 26.84 -26.22
N ASN A 25 27.41 28.17 -26.35
CA ASN A 25 28.62 28.93 -26.04
C ASN A 25 28.95 28.94 -24.54
N LEU A 26 27.97 28.98 -23.65
CA LEU A 26 28.18 28.89 -22.20
C LEU A 26 28.66 27.49 -21.80
N GLU A 27 28.11 26.42 -22.40
CA GLU A 27 28.56 25.05 -22.17
C GLU A 27 30.04 24.84 -22.65
N THR A 28 30.44 25.46 -23.77
CA THR A 28 31.83 25.37 -24.26
C THR A 28 32.82 26.26 -23.51
N LEU A 29 32.34 27.28 -22.80
CA LEU A 29 33.14 28.20 -21.97
C LEU A 29 33.20 27.81 -20.50
N SER A 30 32.32 26.90 -20.06
CA SER A 30 32.36 26.38 -18.69
C SER A 30 33.49 25.36 -18.59
N PRO A 31 34.41 25.52 -17.61
CA PRO A 31 35.46 24.53 -17.40
C PRO A 31 34.84 23.17 -17.07
N THR A 32 35.47 22.10 -17.56
CA THR A 32 35.06 20.75 -17.24
C THR A 32 35.15 20.50 -15.72
N LEU A 33 34.43 19.51 -15.22
CA LEU A 33 34.46 19.17 -13.80
C LEU A 33 35.90 18.88 -13.33
N ASP A 34 36.68 18.18 -14.15
CA ASP A 34 38.08 17.85 -13.86
C ASP A 34 38.96 19.13 -13.76
N GLU A 35 38.77 20.07 -14.65
CA GLU A 35 39.48 21.37 -14.60
C GLU A 35 39.07 22.19 -13.37
N GLN A 36 37.81 22.12 -12.95
CA GLN A 36 37.34 22.78 -11.73
C GLN A 36 37.96 22.13 -10.48
N ILE A 37 38.02 20.81 -10.44
CA ILE A 37 38.63 20.04 -9.34
C ILE A 37 40.11 20.35 -9.26
N GLU A 38 40.84 20.34 -10.39
CA GLU A 38 42.28 20.67 -10.45
C GLU A 38 42.53 22.11 -10.00
N ALA A 39 41.70 23.05 -10.44
CA ALA A 39 41.75 24.43 -10.00
C ALA A 39 41.57 24.58 -8.49
N LEU A 40 40.60 23.89 -7.91
CA LEU A 40 40.34 23.90 -6.47
C LEU A 40 41.50 23.26 -5.69
N GLN A 41 42.04 22.14 -6.16
CA GLN A 41 43.21 21.46 -5.53
C GLN A 41 44.49 22.26 -5.62
N SER A 42 44.63 23.13 -6.61
CA SER A 42 45.80 24.01 -6.78
C SER A 42 45.78 25.27 -5.88
N LEU A 43 44.66 25.56 -5.22
CA LEU A 43 44.54 26.73 -4.35
C LEU A 43 45.43 26.60 -3.10
N ASN A 44 46.21 27.63 -2.83
CA ASN A 44 46.87 27.75 -1.54
C ASN A 44 45.86 28.21 -0.45
N SER A 45 46.18 28.03 0.82
CA SER A 45 45.30 28.34 1.96
C SER A 45 44.67 29.73 1.85
N THR A 46 45.45 30.75 1.45
CA THR A 46 44.97 32.14 1.39
C THR A 46 44.02 32.35 0.20
N ALA A 47 44.23 31.67 -0.89
CA ALA A 47 43.32 31.71 -2.04
C ALA A 47 42.03 30.93 -1.75
N TYR A 48 42.15 29.80 -1.10
CA TYR A 48 41.01 29.00 -0.62
C TYR A 48 40.11 29.79 0.34
N GLU A 49 40.70 30.39 1.40
CA GLU A 49 39.95 31.23 2.32
C GLU A 49 39.24 32.41 1.65
N ARG A 50 39.86 33.03 0.65
CA ARG A 50 39.25 34.13 -0.10
C ARG A 50 38.06 33.61 -0.97
N ALA A 51 38.22 32.47 -1.60
CA ALA A 51 37.14 31.83 -2.38
C ALA A 51 35.96 31.49 -1.48
N VAL A 52 36.20 30.84 -0.35
CA VAL A 52 35.16 30.52 0.64
C VAL A 52 34.44 31.76 1.15
N ARG A 53 35.20 32.80 1.54
CA ARG A 53 34.60 34.08 1.96
C ARG A 53 33.78 34.75 0.88
N SER A 54 34.18 34.65 -0.38
CA SER A 54 33.45 35.19 -1.51
C SER A 54 32.10 34.47 -1.75
N VAL A 55 32.11 33.16 -1.64
CA VAL A 55 30.89 32.34 -1.81
C VAL A 55 29.95 32.48 -0.61
N LEU A 56 30.48 32.60 0.59
CA LEU A 56 29.73 32.71 1.86
C LEU A 56 29.54 34.17 2.31
N SER A 57 29.51 35.13 1.39
CA SER A 57 29.19 36.52 1.66
C SER A 57 27.91 36.96 0.93
N GLU A 58 27.31 38.03 1.42
CA GLU A 58 26.24 38.73 0.69
C GLU A 58 26.84 39.39 -0.56
N ASP A 59 26.20 39.22 -1.71
CA ASP A 59 26.59 39.95 -2.92
C ASP A 59 26.10 41.42 -2.84
N ALA A 60 26.55 42.24 -3.82
CA ALA A 60 26.19 43.65 -3.88
C ALA A 60 24.66 43.90 -4.07
N ASN A 61 23.89 42.87 -4.41
CA ASN A 61 22.44 42.90 -4.59
C ASN A 61 21.67 42.30 -3.40
N GLY A 62 22.37 41.90 -2.32
CA GLY A 62 21.77 41.28 -1.14
C GLY A 62 21.33 39.82 -1.36
N GLN A 63 21.82 39.17 -2.44
CA GLN A 63 21.60 37.72 -2.62
C GLN A 63 22.56 36.94 -1.73
N LEU A 64 21.99 36.01 -0.96
CA LEU A 64 22.72 35.14 -0.06
C LEU A 64 23.35 33.99 -0.90
N ASN A 65 24.52 34.24 -1.47
CA ASN A 65 25.32 33.15 -2.12
C ASN A 65 25.56 32.06 -1.07
N GLY A 66 25.83 30.91 -1.30
CA GLY A 66 26.19 29.82 -0.40
C GLY A 66 25.70 29.84 1.07
N LEU A 67 25.33 31.00 1.63
CA LEU A 67 24.85 31.14 3.01
C LEU A 67 23.56 30.39 3.31
N ALA A 68 22.73 30.17 2.29
CA ALA A 68 21.51 29.37 2.41
C ALA A 68 21.80 27.89 2.78
N PHE A 69 23.01 27.42 2.53
CA PHE A 69 23.46 26.06 2.82
C PHE A 69 24.24 25.94 4.13
N MET A 70 24.34 27.04 4.87
CA MET A 70 25.04 27.09 6.17
C MET A 70 24.07 26.95 7.33
N PRO A 71 24.53 26.45 8.49
CA PRO A 71 23.69 26.28 9.66
C PRO A 71 23.24 27.61 10.25
N ILE A 72 22.10 27.58 10.95
CA ILE A 72 21.61 28.74 11.71
C ILE A 72 22.68 29.15 12.75
N GLY A 73 23.11 30.42 12.70
CA GLY A 73 24.13 30.93 13.57
C GLY A 73 25.57 30.88 12.98
N TYR A 74 25.71 30.56 11.69
CA TYR A 74 26.96 30.74 10.99
C TYR A 74 27.35 32.24 10.95
N GLU A 75 28.55 32.57 11.41
CA GLU A 75 29.06 33.92 11.34
C GLU A 75 29.64 34.21 9.96
N THR A 76 29.06 35.18 9.24
CA THR A 76 29.52 35.58 7.90
C THR A 76 30.99 35.94 7.90
N GLY A 77 31.76 35.28 7.03
CA GLY A 77 33.22 35.46 6.94
C GLY A 77 34.03 34.48 7.79
N SER A 78 33.41 33.59 8.55
CA SER A 78 34.06 32.43 9.17
C SER A 78 34.55 31.47 8.10
N THR A 79 35.68 30.80 8.33
CA THR A 79 36.23 29.73 7.51
C THR A 79 35.93 28.33 8.08
N SER A 80 35.19 28.29 9.19
CA SER A 80 34.77 27.04 9.83
C SER A 80 33.27 27.05 10.12
N ALA A 81 32.64 25.93 10.00
CA ALA A 81 31.23 25.69 10.35
C ALA A 81 31.08 24.29 10.92
N ASN A 82 30.11 24.10 11.82
CA ASN A 82 29.80 22.79 12.39
C ASN A 82 29.01 21.89 11.46
N ALA A 83 28.35 22.44 10.44
CA ALA A 83 27.59 21.71 9.43
C ALA A 83 27.50 22.53 8.16
N THR A 84 27.21 21.88 7.04
CA THR A 84 26.82 22.50 5.78
C THR A 84 25.86 21.59 5.05
N MET A 85 25.10 22.13 4.10
CA MET A 85 24.22 21.37 3.22
C MET A 85 24.69 21.51 1.80
N MET A 86 24.68 20.42 1.05
CA MET A 86 24.93 20.40 -0.40
C MET A 86 23.65 20.01 -1.11
N LEU A 87 23.25 20.73 -2.13
CA LEU A 87 22.13 20.40 -2.98
C LEU A 87 22.65 19.82 -4.30
N VAL A 88 22.29 18.56 -4.55
CA VAL A 88 22.56 17.88 -5.83
C VAL A 88 21.26 17.72 -6.57
N THR A 89 21.21 18.24 -7.80
CA THR A 89 20.02 18.15 -8.66
C THR A 89 20.22 17.07 -9.72
N HIS A 90 19.28 16.14 -9.79
CA HIS A 90 19.24 15.10 -10.81
C HIS A 90 18.26 15.49 -11.91
N GLN A 91 18.62 15.24 -13.17
CA GLN A 91 17.68 15.31 -14.27
C GLN A 91 16.99 13.95 -14.39
N SER A 92 15.71 13.89 -14.07
CA SER A 92 14.91 12.68 -14.15
C SER A 92 13.89 12.78 -15.28
N GLU A 93 13.88 11.80 -16.18
CA GLU A 93 12.82 11.63 -17.18
C GLU A 93 11.65 10.85 -16.55
N GLY A 94 10.89 11.48 -15.68
CA GLY A 94 9.70 10.89 -15.07
C GLY A 94 9.19 11.75 -13.93
N GLY A 95 7.92 12.10 -13.98
CA GLY A 95 7.29 12.87 -12.92
C GLY A 95 7.06 12.02 -11.67
N THR A 96 7.32 12.58 -10.52
CA THR A 96 6.97 12.03 -9.19
C THR A 96 5.44 12.03 -8.95
N GLN A 97 4.63 11.65 -9.94
CA GLN A 97 3.18 11.75 -9.83
C GLN A 97 2.55 10.68 -8.91
N THR A 98 3.26 9.59 -8.64
CA THR A 98 2.75 8.45 -7.84
C THR A 98 3.31 8.37 -6.43
N GLY A 99 4.17 9.30 -6.03
CA GLY A 99 4.81 9.27 -4.69
C GLY A 99 5.97 8.29 -4.57
N THR A 100 6.30 7.56 -5.64
CA THR A 100 7.48 6.70 -5.77
C THR A 100 8.48 7.34 -6.72
N ALA A 101 9.76 7.31 -6.38
CA ALA A 101 10.81 7.78 -7.27
C ALA A 101 11.11 6.73 -8.35
N PRO A 102 11.48 7.14 -9.59
CA PRO A 102 11.95 6.18 -10.59
C PRO A 102 13.17 5.39 -10.10
N ASP A 103 13.27 4.10 -10.45
CA ASP A 103 14.36 3.22 -10.02
C ASP A 103 15.75 3.80 -10.26
N ALA A 104 15.96 4.40 -11.43
CA ALA A 104 17.23 5.06 -11.77
C ALA A 104 17.59 6.21 -10.81
N LEU A 105 16.61 6.92 -10.27
CA LEU A 105 16.84 7.98 -9.28
C LEU A 105 17.11 7.37 -7.89
N VAL A 106 16.41 6.29 -7.56
CA VAL A 106 16.67 5.52 -6.33
C VAL A 106 18.10 5.02 -6.32
N ASP A 107 18.53 4.32 -7.38
CA ASP A 107 19.88 3.77 -7.51
C ASP A 107 20.96 4.85 -7.43
N ALA A 108 20.80 5.95 -8.17
CA ALA A 108 21.74 7.06 -8.13
C ALA A 108 21.88 7.72 -6.75
N GLN A 109 20.76 7.86 -6.02
CA GLN A 109 20.79 8.46 -4.68
C GLN A 109 21.34 7.50 -3.63
N LEU A 110 21.10 6.20 -3.74
CA LEU A 110 21.70 5.18 -2.87
C LEU A 110 23.21 5.07 -3.10
N GLU A 111 23.66 5.12 -4.35
CA GLU A 111 25.09 5.17 -4.67
C GLU A 111 25.74 6.43 -4.10
N MET A 112 25.08 7.57 -4.21
CA MET A 112 25.57 8.82 -3.61
C MET A 112 25.63 8.72 -2.09
N GLN A 113 24.65 8.10 -1.45
CA GLN A 113 24.66 7.84 -0.01
C GLN A 113 25.84 6.97 0.39
N SER A 114 26.08 5.86 -0.32
CA SER A 114 27.22 4.98 -0.01
C SER A 114 28.57 5.68 -0.19
N LEU A 115 28.73 6.49 -1.23
CA LEU A 115 29.93 7.30 -1.44
C LEU A 115 30.14 8.37 -0.36
N ALA A 116 29.04 8.97 0.13
CA ALA A 116 29.11 9.95 1.21
C ALA A 116 29.51 9.28 2.54
N ASP A 117 28.95 8.12 2.83
CA ASP A 117 29.25 7.36 4.05
C ASP A 117 30.71 6.86 4.05
N ASP A 118 31.20 6.32 2.94
CA ASP A 118 32.62 5.91 2.78
C ASP A 118 33.57 7.08 3.01
N ARG A 119 33.23 8.26 2.48
CA ARG A 119 34.06 9.48 2.65
C ARG A 119 33.98 10.05 4.06
N ALA A 120 32.83 9.87 4.73
CA ALA A 120 32.63 10.29 6.11
C ALA A 120 33.51 9.49 7.08
N GLU A 121 33.57 8.15 6.89
CA GLU A 121 34.45 7.29 7.72
C GLU A 121 35.90 7.72 7.67
N ASP A 122 36.41 8.09 6.48
CA ASP A 122 37.79 8.52 6.28
C ASP A 122 38.08 9.92 6.84
N SER A 123 37.09 10.81 6.88
CA SER A 123 37.27 12.24 7.17
C SER A 123 36.83 12.64 8.58
N GLY A 124 36.11 11.77 9.30
CA GLY A 124 35.56 12.05 10.63
C GLY A 124 34.37 13.02 10.63
N PHE A 125 33.74 13.23 9.49
CA PHE A 125 32.48 13.95 9.38
C PHE A 125 31.31 12.96 9.46
N GLU A 126 30.18 13.41 9.97
CA GLU A 126 28.91 12.71 9.87
C GLU A 126 28.16 13.24 8.64
N THR A 127 27.74 12.35 7.74
CA THR A 127 26.99 12.70 6.53
C THR A 127 25.58 12.16 6.62
N ILE A 128 24.61 12.96 6.18
CA ILE A 128 23.22 12.56 6.02
C ILE A 128 22.83 12.90 4.61
N VAL A 129 22.57 11.87 3.79
CA VAL A 129 22.05 12.05 2.43
C VAL A 129 20.53 11.89 2.48
N PHE A 130 19.83 12.88 1.95
CA PHE A 130 18.38 12.89 1.87
C PHE A 130 17.93 13.15 0.45
N GLY A 131 16.98 12.37 -0.02
CA GLY A 131 16.40 12.52 -1.36
C GLY A 131 15.14 11.70 -1.54
N THR A 132 14.37 12.02 -2.57
CA THR A 132 13.11 11.31 -2.87
C THR A 132 13.35 9.83 -3.21
N GLY A 133 14.49 9.49 -3.83
CA GLY A 133 14.86 8.10 -4.11
C GLY A 133 15.19 7.33 -2.84
N ILE A 134 15.97 7.91 -1.93
CA ILE A 134 16.30 7.28 -0.64
C ILE A 134 15.01 7.08 0.18
N LEU A 135 14.15 8.11 0.22
CA LEU A 135 12.87 8.00 0.91
C LEU A 135 11.98 6.92 0.31
N SER A 136 11.93 6.82 -1.03
CA SER A 136 11.19 5.77 -1.73
C SER A 136 11.70 4.38 -1.36
N ASN A 137 13.01 4.19 -1.40
CA ASN A 137 13.65 2.92 -1.01
C ASN A 137 13.37 2.53 0.44
N GLU A 138 13.42 3.48 1.36
CA GLU A 138 13.13 3.24 2.77
C GLU A 138 11.65 2.87 3.00
N ILE A 139 10.74 3.53 2.27
CA ILE A 139 9.32 3.18 2.27
C ILE A 139 9.12 1.75 1.72
N ASP A 140 9.75 1.40 0.61
CA ASP A 140 9.62 0.07 -0.02
C ASP A 140 10.17 -1.03 0.88
N ASN A 141 11.31 -0.83 1.52
CA ASN A 141 11.88 -1.76 2.49
C ASN A 141 10.97 -1.91 3.71
N SER A 142 10.47 -0.80 4.28
CA SER A 142 9.52 -0.81 5.39
C SER A 142 8.20 -1.52 5.04
N MET A 143 7.74 -1.37 3.78
CA MET A 143 6.59 -2.11 3.26
C MET A 143 6.86 -3.60 3.19
N GLY A 144 8.03 -3.99 2.66
CA GLY A 144 8.46 -5.38 2.58
C GLY A 144 8.50 -6.04 3.96
N ASP A 145 9.13 -5.40 4.92
CA ASP A 145 9.23 -5.86 6.31
C ASP A 145 7.85 -5.97 6.98
N SER A 146 7.01 -4.97 6.78
CA SER A 146 5.64 -4.98 7.31
C SER A 146 4.83 -6.14 6.73
N LEU A 147 4.90 -6.37 5.43
CA LEU A 147 4.18 -7.46 4.77
C LEU A 147 4.75 -8.84 5.17
N ALA A 148 6.07 -8.94 5.37
CA ALA A 148 6.73 -10.17 5.84
C ALA A 148 6.29 -10.58 7.26
N ILE A 149 5.87 -9.64 8.10
CA ILE A 149 5.35 -9.90 9.45
C ILE A 149 3.83 -10.09 9.41
N VAL A 150 3.12 -9.14 8.82
CA VAL A 150 1.64 -9.09 8.87
C VAL A 150 1.02 -10.18 8.01
N GLY A 151 1.61 -10.50 6.85
CA GLY A 151 1.12 -11.53 5.95
C GLY A 151 1.05 -12.93 6.60
N PRO A 152 2.17 -13.48 7.11
CA PRO A 152 2.17 -14.75 7.81
C PRO A 152 1.29 -14.76 9.06
N LEU A 153 1.23 -13.64 9.81
CA LEU A 153 0.38 -13.54 10.99
C LEU A 153 -1.11 -13.60 10.63
N ALA A 154 -1.53 -12.87 9.61
CA ALA A 154 -2.90 -12.92 9.09
C ALA A 154 -3.25 -14.35 8.60
N LEU A 155 -2.34 -14.97 7.85
CA LEU A 155 -2.52 -16.35 7.38
C LEU A 155 -2.61 -17.34 8.53
N LEU A 156 -1.78 -17.19 9.57
CA LEU A 156 -1.85 -18.02 10.78
C LEU A 156 -3.22 -17.92 11.47
N PHE A 157 -3.73 -16.69 11.67
CA PHE A 157 -5.05 -16.49 12.26
C PHE A 157 -6.15 -17.12 11.42
N VAL A 158 -6.06 -16.98 10.11
CA VAL A 158 -7.03 -17.60 9.19
C VAL A 158 -6.98 -19.11 9.25
N VAL A 159 -5.78 -19.71 9.23
CA VAL A 159 -5.62 -21.17 9.37
C VAL A 159 -6.23 -21.65 10.70
N LEU A 160 -5.95 -20.96 11.80
CA LEU A 160 -6.56 -21.29 13.11
C LEU A 160 -8.09 -21.18 13.08
N ALA A 161 -8.63 -20.13 12.48
CA ALA A 161 -10.07 -19.97 12.33
C ALA A 161 -10.70 -21.10 11.50
N LEU A 162 -10.06 -21.46 10.38
CA LEU A 162 -10.50 -22.58 9.54
C LEU A 162 -10.41 -23.94 10.25
N ILE A 163 -9.35 -24.18 11.03
CA ILE A 163 -9.21 -25.39 11.83
C ILE A 163 -10.39 -25.50 12.83
N VAL A 164 -10.70 -24.41 13.51
CA VAL A 164 -11.82 -24.39 14.47
C VAL A 164 -13.16 -24.56 13.76
N ALA A 165 -13.37 -23.87 12.64
CA ALA A 165 -14.63 -23.90 11.90
C ALA A 165 -14.84 -25.23 11.18
N TYR A 166 -13.86 -25.70 10.44
CA TYR A 166 -14.04 -26.83 9.51
C TYR A 166 -13.69 -28.18 10.12
N ARG A 167 -12.64 -28.27 10.92
CA ARG A 167 -12.14 -29.54 11.48
C ARG A 167 -11.94 -30.63 10.41
N ASP A 168 -11.62 -30.19 9.21
CA ASP A 168 -11.45 -31.03 8.03
C ASP A 168 -10.37 -30.41 7.13
N ILE A 169 -9.33 -31.20 6.86
CA ILE A 169 -8.14 -30.72 6.13
C ILE A 169 -8.48 -30.31 4.70
N LEU A 170 -9.37 -31.04 4.03
CA LEU A 170 -9.75 -30.72 2.64
C LEU A 170 -10.51 -29.40 2.55
N ASP A 171 -11.43 -29.16 3.45
CA ASP A 171 -12.17 -27.88 3.48
C ASP A 171 -11.25 -26.71 3.85
N ILE A 172 -10.25 -26.96 4.72
CA ILE A 172 -9.20 -25.96 5.02
C ILE A 172 -8.38 -25.65 3.76
N LEU A 173 -7.92 -26.69 3.05
CA LEU A 173 -7.14 -26.51 1.81
C LEU A 173 -7.95 -25.81 0.72
N LEU A 174 -9.23 -26.13 0.56
CA LEU A 174 -10.12 -25.45 -0.37
C LEU A 174 -10.31 -23.97 0.02
N GLY A 175 -10.49 -23.69 1.30
CA GLY A 175 -10.58 -22.32 1.81
C GLY A 175 -9.31 -21.52 1.54
N LEU A 176 -8.14 -22.08 1.88
CA LEU A 176 -6.84 -21.45 1.63
C LEU A 176 -6.55 -21.28 0.13
N GLY A 177 -6.86 -22.31 -0.68
CA GLY A 177 -6.74 -22.23 -2.13
C GLY A 177 -7.62 -21.14 -2.75
N GLY A 178 -8.85 -21.00 -2.21
CA GLY A 178 -9.74 -19.91 -2.59
C GLY A 178 -9.19 -18.52 -2.25
N ILE A 179 -8.64 -18.35 -1.04
CA ILE A 179 -7.99 -17.10 -0.63
C ILE A 179 -6.79 -16.80 -1.55
N GLY A 180 -5.94 -17.80 -1.82
CA GLY A 180 -4.83 -17.65 -2.75
C GLY A 180 -5.29 -17.21 -4.15
N ALA A 181 -6.37 -17.80 -4.66
CA ALA A 181 -6.95 -17.40 -5.94
C ALA A 181 -7.48 -15.95 -5.92
N VAL A 182 -8.11 -15.52 -4.82
CA VAL A 182 -8.56 -14.11 -4.67
C VAL A 182 -7.37 -13.15 -4.75
N LEU A 183 -6.29 -13.45 -4.05
CA LEU A 183 -5.08 -12.61 -4.08
C LEU A 183 -4.45 -12.58 -5.48
N VAL A 184 -4.35 -13.74 -6.14
CA VAL A 184 -3.82 -13.82 -7.51
C VAL A 184 -4.67 -13.02 -8.49
N TRP A 185 -6.00 -13.09 -8.39
CA TRP A 185 -6.87 -12.31 -9.27
C TRP A 185 -6.78 -10.81 -8.98
N THR A 186 -6.68 -10.43 -7.72
CA THR A 186 -6.57 -9.03 -7.30
C THR A 186 -5.25 -8.39 -7.76
N PHE A 187 -4.13 -9.05 -7.49
CA PHE A 187 -2.82 -8.55 -7.92
C PHE A 187 -2.62 -8.66 -9.44
N GLY A 188 -3.19 -9.71 -10.07
CA GLY A 188 -3.23 -9.82 -11.52
C GLY A 188 -3.99 -8.65 -12.17
N PHE A 189 -5.10 -8.24 -11.57
CA PHE A 189 -5.83 -7.04 -12.01
C PHE A 189 -4.98 -5.78 -11.86
N MET A 190 -4.27 -5.59 -10.74
CA MET A 190 -3.37 -4.44 -10.53
C MET A 190 -2.32 -4.37 -11.65
N GLY A 191 -1.63 -5.49 -11.93
CA GLY A 191 -0.63 -5.55 -13.00
C GLY A 191 -1.22 -5.26 -14.39
N TRP A 192 -2.43 -5.76 -14.67
CA TRP A 192 -3.12 -5.50 -15.93
C TRP A 192 -3.59 -4.04 -16.06
N ALA A 193 -4.04 -3.43 -14.96
CA ALA A 193 -4.50 -2.05 -14.92
C ALA A 193 -3.34 -1.02 -14.85
N GLY A 194 -2.09 -1.47 -14.68
CA GLY A 194 -0.94 -0.59 -14.52
C GLY A 194 -0.93 0.16 -13.17
N ILE A 195 -1.57 -0.41 -12.16
CA ILE A 195 -1.60 0.17 -10.80
C ILE A 195 -0.36 -0.30 -10.05
N GLU A 196 0.51 0.63 -9.70
CA GLU A 196 1.73 0.36 -8.95
C GLU A 196 1.43 0.05 -7.48
N PHE A 197 2.18 -0.90 -6.91
CA PHE A 197 2.05 -1.26 -5.50
C PHE A 197 2.63 -0.14 -4.63
N ASN A 198 1.84 0.42 -3.73
CA ASN A 198 2.25 1.47 -2.80
C ASN A 198 1.92 1.08 -1.35
N GLN A 199 2.35 1.90 -0.40
CA GLN A 199 2.19 1.63 1.04
C GLN A 199 0.74 1.34 1.46
N MET A 200 -0.26 1.93 0.81
CA MET A 200 -1.67 1.68 1.15
C MET A 200 -2.11 0.26 0.79
N PHE A 201 -1.45 -0.37 -0.19
CA PHE A 201 -1.80 -1.73 -0.62
C PHE A 201 -1.37 -2.84 0.33
N ILE A 202 -0.55 -2.56 1.36
CA ILE A 202 -0.25 -3.53 2.43
C ILE A 202 -1.54 -4.00 3.11
N ALA A 203 -2.52 -3.13 3.25
CA ALA A 203 -3.80 -3.45 3.87
C ALA A 203 -4.68 -4.36 3.00
N VAL A 204 -4.54 -4.34 1.67
CA VAL A 204 -5.42 -5.07 0.74
C VAL A 204 -5.37 -6.58 0.95
N PRO A 205 -4.20 -7.26 0.96
CA PRO A 205 -4.14 -8.70 1.21
C PRO A 205 -4.78 -9.08 2.53
N VAL A 206 -4.46 -8.37 3.60
CA VAL A 206 -4.96 -8.66 4.96
C VAL A 206 -6.48 -8.54 5.01
N LEU A 207 -7.00 -7.49 4.40
CA LEU A 207 -8.43 -7.21 4.35
C LEU A 207 -9.17 -8.25 3.50
N LEU A 208 -8.63 -8.61 2.33
CA LEU A 208 -9.22 -9.62 1.47
C LEU A 208 -9.15 -11.02 2.07
N ILE A 209 -8.07 -11.38 2.78
CA ILE A 209 -7.98 -12.64 3.53
C ILE A 209 -9.12 -12.71 4.54
N GLY A 210 -9.33 -11.65 5.35
CA GLY A 210 -10.39 -11.60 6.36
C GLY A 210 -11.79 -11.67 5.76
N LEU A 211 -12.08 -10.88 4.74
CA LEU A 211 -13.40 -10.86 4.10
C LEU A 211 -13.73 -12.13 3.32
N SER A 212 -12.73 -12.72 2.67
CA SER A 212 -12.93 -13.92 1.83
C SER A 212 -13.27 -15.15 2.67
N ILE A 213 -12.70 -15.28 3.88
CA ILE A 213 -12.94 -16.42 4.74
C ILE A 213 -14.39 -16.50 5.21
N ASP A 214 -15.04 -15.35 5.41
CA ASP A 214 -16.44 -15.32 5.81
C ASP A 214 -17.34 -15.98 4.76
N TYR A 215 -17.09 -15.75 3.47
CA TYR A 215 -17.84 -16.40 2.39
C TYR A 215 -17.67 -17.92 2.43
N ALA A 216 -16.43 -18.38 2.59
CA ALA A 216 -16.13 -19.79 2.70
C ALA A 216 -16.86 -20.44 3.90
N ILE A 217 -16.78 -19.83 5.08
CA ILE A 217 -17.39 -20.36 6.29
C ILE A 217 -18.93 -20.44 6.13
N HIS A 218 -19.56 -19.37 5.67
CA HIS A 218 -21.01 -19.34 5.50
C HIS A 218 -21.50 -20.40 4.52
N ILE A 219 -20.87 -20.53 3.34
CA ILE A 219 -21.26 -21.50 2.33
C ILE A 219 -21.04 -22.94 2.82
N PHE A 220 -19.86 -23.24 3.39
CA PHE A 220 -19.51 -24.58 3.80
C PHE A 220 -20.32 -25.04 5.03
N MET A 221 -20.53 -24.11 6.00
CA MET A 221 -21.38 -24.45 7.15
C MET A 221 -22.82 -24.71 6.73
N ARG A 222 -23.37 -23.87 5.84
CA ARG A 222 -24.72 -24.06 5.31
C ARG A 222 -24.84 -25.34 4.49
N HIS A 223 -23.84 -25.69 3.70
CA HIS A 223 -23.78 -26.96 2.98
C HIS A 223 -23.82 -28.17 3.94
N ARG A 224 -23.01 -28.15 5.02
CA ARG A 224 -22.99 -29.20 6.02
C ARG A 224 -24.31 -29.31 6.79
N GLU A 225 -24.95 -28.18 7.13
CA GLU A 225 -26.28 -28.17 7.74
C GLU A 225 -27.33 -28.86 6.85
N GLN A 226 -27.34 -28.54 5.54
CA GLN A 226 -28.29 -29.12 4.60
C GLN A 226 -28.07 -30.64 4.43
N ARG A 227 -26.80 -31.06 4.31
CA ARG A 227 -26.49 -32.50 4.25
C ARG A 227 -26.96 -33.26 5.48
N HIS A 228 -26.79 -32.70 6.65
CA HIS A 228 -27.18 -33.35 7.91
C HIS A 228 -28.71 -33.29 8.16
N ALA A 229 -29.38 -32.27 7.67
CA ALA A 229 -30.83 -32.12 7.80
C ALA A 229 -31.62 -33.05 6.86
N ASN A 230 -31.06 -33.35 5.68
CA ASN A 230 -31.71 -34.11 4.62
C ASN A 230 -30.81 -35.27 4.20
N GLU A 231 -30.86 -36.39 4.92
CA GLU A 231 -30.01 -37.58 4.70
C GLU A 231 -30.13 -38.22 3.27
N GLY A 232 -31.05 -37.74 2.41
CA GLY A 232 -31.24 -38.19 1.04
C GLY A 232 -30.74 -37.23 -0.05
N GLU A 233 -30.31 -36.02 0.29
CA GLU A 233 -29.75 -35.07 -0.65
C GLU A 233 -28.27 -35.33 -0.89
N GLY A 234 -27.89 -35.61 -2.15
CA GLY A 234 -26.50 -35.75 -2.55
C GLY A 234 -25.69 -34.43 -2.38
N VAL A 235 -24.38 -34.48 -2.60
CA VAL A 235 -23.46 -33.33 -2.49
C VAL A 235 -23.95 -32.14 -3.30
N ARG A 236 -24.38 -32.36 -4.56
CA ARG A 236 -24.86 -31.28 -5.45
C ARG A 236 -26.15 -30.64 -4.97
N GLY A 237 -27.11 -31.45 -4.49
CA GLY A 237 -28.39 -30.95 -3.97
C GLY A 237 -28.21 -30.05 -2.77
N SER A 238 -27.49 -30.51 -1.77
CA SER A 238 -27.19 -29.75 -0.55
C SER A 238 -26.39 -28.48 -0.80
N MET A 239 -25.42 -28.49 -1.73
CA MET A 239 -24.66 -27.28 -2.11
C MET A 239 -25.55 -26.25 -2.81
N ARG A 240 -26.44 -26.70 -3.70
CA ARG A 240 -27.41 -25.82 -4.37
C ARG A 240 -28.31 -25.11 -3.38
N VAL A 241 -28.84 -25.85 -2.40
CA VAL A 241 -29.70 -25.26 -1.36
C VAL A 241 -28.90 -24.32 -0.46
N ALA A 242 -27.66 -24.66 -0.14
CA ALA A 242 -26.78 -23.80 0.64
C ALA A 242 -26.52 -22.48 -0.08
N LEU A 243 -26.12 -22.53 -1.35
CA LEU A 243 -25.85 -21.32 -2.14
C LEU A 243 -27.12 -20.48 -2.35
N ALA A 244 -28.28 -21.10 -2.57
CA ALA A 244 -29.54 -20.38 -2.66
C ALA A 244 -29.89 -19.67 -1.33
N GLY A 245 -29.56 -20.29 -0.19
CA GLY A 245 -29.86 -19.74 1.13
C GLY A 245 -28.99 -18.58 1.56
N VAL A 246 -27.68 -18.63 1.26
CA VAL A 246 -26.73 -17.58 1.67
C VAL A 246 -26.29 -16.66 0.53
N GLY A 247 -26.42 -17.09 -0.72
CA GLY A 247 -25.86 -16.39 -1.88
C GLY A 247 -26.40 -14.97 -2.04
N VAL A 248 -27.69 -14.75 -1.84
CA VAL A 248 -28.28 -13.40 -1.91
C VAL A 248 -27.67 -12.47 -0.87
N ALA A 249 -27.47 -12.95 0.37
CA ALA A 249 -26.82 -12.16 1.42
C ALA A 249 -25.37 -11.83 1.05
N LEU A 250 -24.62 -12.80 0.52
CA LEU A 250 -23.24 -12.60 0.09
C LEU A 250 -23.12 -11.57 -1.04
N VAL A 251 -24.04 -11.61 -2.03
CA VAL A 251 -24.09 -10.62 -3.12
C VAL A 251 -24.34 -9.21 -2.56
N TRP A 252 -25.30 -9.06 -1.64
CA TRP A 252 -25.56 -7.75 -1.05
C TRP A 252 -24.39 -7.23 -0.20
N VAL A 253 -23.76 -8.09 0.63
CA VAL A 253 -22.58 -7.73 1.41
C VAL A 253 -21.44 -7.31 0.47
N THR A 254 -21.20 -8.05 -0.60
CA THR A 254 -20.18 -7.69 -1.59
C THR A 254 -20.50 -6.36 -2.26
N ALA A 255 -21.74 -6.16 -2.70
CA ALA A 255 -22.13 -4.91 -3.36
C ALA A 255 -21.96 -3.70 -2.44
N THR A 256 -22.42 -3.78 -1.18
CA THR A 256 -22.26 -2.67 -0.23
C THR A 256 -20.80 -2.41 0.13
N THR A 257 -19.99 -3.47 0.28
CA THR A 257 -18.55 -3.35 0.55
C THR A 257 -17.80 -2.75 -0.65
N ALA A 258 -18.10 -3.22 -1.86
CA ALA A 258 -17.50 -2.68 -3.08
C ALA A 258 -17.86 -1.20 -3.29
N ILE A 259 -19.12 -0.81 -3.07
CA ILE A 259 -19.54 0.60 -3.10
C ILE A 259 -18.79 1.42 -2.03
N GLY A 260 -18.62 0.86 -0.83
CA GLY A 260 -17.84 1.49 0.23
C GLY A 260 -16.39 1.75 -0.19
N PHE A 261 -15.72 0.77 -0.81
CA PHE A 261 -14.36 0.97 -1.35
C PHE A 261 -14.32 1.97 -2.50
N LEU A 262 -15.28 1.88 -3.44
CA LEU A 262 -15.36 2.81 -4.57
C LEU A 262 -15.67 4.25 -4.15
N SER A 263 -16.18 4.49 -2.94
CA SER A 263 -16.32 5.86 -2.43
C SER A 263 -14.99 6.60 -2.32
N ASN A 264 -13.87 5.87 -2.22
CA ASN A 264 -12.52 6.43 -2.24
C ASN A 264 -12.16 7.12 -3.58
N LEU A 265 -12.89 6.85 -4.67
CA LEU A 265 -12.73 7.58 -5.93
C LEU A 265 -12.99 9.08 -5.82
N THR A 266 -13.68 9.53 -4.77
CA THR A 266 -13.90 10.96 -4.52
C THR A 266 -12.71 11.64 -3.84
N SER A 267 -11.69 10.89 -3.43
CA SER A 267 -10.47 11.44 -2.82
C SER A 267 -9.65 12.22 -3.86
N PRO A 268 -9.04 13.36 -3.49
CA PRO A 268 -8.08 14.05 -4.34
C PRO A 268 -6.71 13.35 -4.42
N VAL A 269 -6.48 12.30 -3.64
CA VAL A 269 -5.21 11.57 -3.53
C VAL A 269 -5.26 10.30 -4.37
N PRO A 270 -4.51 10.19 -5.49
CA PRO A 270 -4.56 9.05 -6.39
C PRO A 270 -4.36 7.68 -5.72
N PRO A 271 -3.36 7.47 -4.83
CA PRO A 271 -3.21 6.19 -4.12
C PRO A 271 -4.45 5.72 -3.35
N ILE A 272 -5.27 6.64 -2.84
CA ILE A 272 -6.52 6.31 -2.16
C ILE A 272 -7.59 5.84 -3.16
N GLN A 273 -7.64 6.45 -4.35
CA GLN A 273 -8.53 6.01 -5.43
C GLN A 273 -8.17 4.60 -5.88
N ASP A 274 -6.89 4.35 -6.13
CA ASP A 274 -6.37 3.05 -6.54
C ASP A 274 -6.65 1.96 -5.50
N PHE A 275 -6.42 2.25 -4.23
CA PHE A 275 -6.79 1.36 -3.12
C PHE A 275 -8.28 1.02 -3.15
N GLY A 276 -9.14 2.00 -3.40
CA GLY A 276 -10.58 1.80 -3.52
C GLY A 276 -10.96 0.87 -4.67
N ILE A 277 -10.37 1.07 -5.85
CA ILE A 277 -10.61 0.25 -7.04
C ILE A 277 -10.14 -1.19 -6.79
N VAL A 278 -8.90 -1.38 -6.36
CA VAL A 278 -8.31 -2.70 -6.15
C VAL A 278 -9.05 -3.49 -5.08
N SER A 279 -9.44 -2.83 -3.97
CA SER A 279 -10.23 -3.47 -2.92
C SER A 279 -11.62 -3.88 -3.39
N ALA A 280 -12.30 -3.05 -4.20
CA ALA A 280 -13.61 -3.36 -4.77
C ALA A 280 -13.53 -4.52 -5.77
N VAL A 281 -12.51 -4.58 -6.60
CA VAL A 281 -12.24 -5.70 -7.50
C VAL A 281 -11.93 -6.97 -6.69
N GLY A 282 -11.10 -6.87 -5.67
CA GLY A 282 -10.72 -7.98 -4.81
C GLY A 282 -11.91 -8.62 -4.10
N ILE A 283 -12.81 -7.82 -3.51
CA ILE A 283 -14.00 -8.38 -2.85
C ILE A 283 -15.00 -8.96 -3.87
N THR A 284 -15.07 -8.40 -5.08
CA THR A 284 -15.87 -8.98 -6.16
C THR A 284 -15.27 -10.31 -6.64
N ALA A 285 -13.94 -10.39 -6.77
CA ALA A 285 -13.25 -11.64 -7.05
C ALA A 285 -13.50 -12.68 -5.96
N ALA A 286 -13.51 -12.28 -4.68
CA ALA A 286 -13.85 -13.18 -3.58
C ALA A 286 -15.25 -13.76 -3.71
N LEU A 287 -16.25 -12.95 -4.05
CA LEU A 287 -17.60 -13.44 -4.32
C LEU A 287 -17.63 -14.48 -5.46
N LEU A 288 -16.95 -14.21 -6.57
CA LEU A 288 -16.91 -15.13 -7.72
C LEU A 288 -16.19 -16.43 -7.38
N ILE A 289 -15.07 -16.34 -6.67
CA ILE A 289 -14.26 -17.51 -6.30
C ILE A 289 -15.01 -18.35 -5.26
N PHE A 290 -15.49 -17.76 -4.18
CA PHE A 290 -16.19 -18.50 -3.14
C PHE A 290 -17.65 -18.79 -3.45
N GLY A 291 -18.31 -18.00 -4.27
CA GLY A 291 -19.68 -18.25 -4.71
C GLY A 291 -19.79 -19.26 -5.85
N ILE A 292 -18.76 -19.43 -6.67
CA ILE A 292 -18.82 -20.29 -7.87
C ILE A 292 -17.68 -21.30 -7.90
N LEU A 293 -16.40 -20.85 -7.92
CA LEU A 293 -15.25 -21.73 -8.16
C LEU A 293 -15.04 -22.75 -7.04
N VAL A 294 -14.94 -22.28 -5.81
CA VAL A 294 -14.67 -23.12 -4.64
C VAL A 294 -15.81 -24.12 -4.38
N PRO A 295 -17.11 -23.73 -4.44
CA PRO A 295 -18.21 -24.69 -4.39
C PRO A 295 -18.18 -25.74 -5.49
N ALA A 296 -17.86 -25.36 -6.73
CA ALA A 296 -17.74 -26.29 -7.83
C ALA A 296 -16.62 -27.34 -7.58
N VAL A 297 -15.44 -26.86 -7.18
CA VAL A 297 -14.32 -27.77 -6.81
C VAL A 297 -14.70 -28.68 -5.64
N LYS A 298 -15.37 -28.12 -4.62
CA LYS A 298 -15.82 -28.89 -3.45
C LYS A 298 -16.79 -30.00 -3.85
N ILE A 299 -17.76 -29.72 -4.70
CA ILE A 299 -18.70 -30.74 -5.18
C ILE A 299 -17.95 -31.88 -5.84
N GLU A 300 -17.07 -31.59 -6.78
CA GLU A 300 -16.31 -32.63 -7.50
C GLU A 300 -15.40 -33.45 -6.57
N VAL A 301 -14.73 -32.79 -5.62
CA VAL A 301 -13.86 -33.45 -4.65
C VAL A 301 -14.67 -34.33 -3.69
N ASP A 302 -15.76 -33.83 -3.14
CA ASP A 302 -16.58 -34.57 -2.20
C ASP A 302 -17.29 -35.77 -2.88
N GLU A 303 -17.83 -35.62 -4.13
CA GLU A 303 -18.41 -36.73 -4.89
C GLU A 303 -17.34 -37.78 -5.26
N PHE A 304 -16.14 -37.34 -5.66
CA PHE A 304 -15.05 -38.26 -5.97
C PHE A 304 -14.68 -39.11 -4.74
N LEU A 305 -14.56 -38.49 -3.58
CA LEU A 305 -14.18 -39.20 -2.35
C LEU A 305 -15.33 -40.14 -1.87
N GLU A 306 -16.59 -39.71 -1.94
CA GLU A 306 -17.72 -40.54 -1.58
C GLU A 306 -17.87 -41.77 -2.48
N ASN A 307 -17.62 -41.61 -3.77
CA ASN A 307 -17.62 -42.72 -4.73
C ASN A 307 -16.47 -43.73 -4.46
N HIS A 308 -15.42 -43.31 -3.74
CA HIS A 308 -14.32 -44.18 -3.28
C HIS A 308 -14.49 -44.67 -1.83
N GLY A 309 -15.71 -44.48 -1.25
CA GLY A 309 -16.03 -45.01 0.09
C GLY A 309 -15.59 -44.13 1.26
N ILE A 310 -15.12 -42.88 0.99
CA ILE A 310 -14.73 -41.93 2.03
C ILE A 310 -15.92 -40.99 2.31
N SER A 311 -16.61 -41.19 3.43
CA SER A 311 -17.73 -40.32 3.83
C SER A 311 -17.28 -38.88 4.07
N ARG A 312 -18.00 -37.94 3.45
CA ARG A 312 -17.80 -36.48 3.60
C ARG A 312 -18.89 -35.80 4.38
N ASP A 313 -19.75 -36.58 5.05
CA ASP A 313 -20.79 -36.04 5.95
C ASP A 313 -20.19 -35.59 7.27
N LYS A 314 -20.00 -34.28 7.41
CA LYS A 314 -19.47 -33.59 8.60
C LYS A 314 -20.50 -32.67 9.19
N ARG A 315 -20.66 -32.66 10.51
CA ARG A 315 -21.54 -31.72 11.20
C ARG A 315 -21.02 -30.29 11.09
N ALA A 316 -21.93 -29.33 10.93
CA ALA A 316 -21.61 -27.91 10.98
C ALA A 316 -21.17 -27.49 12.38
N PHE A 317 -20.24 -26.54 12.45
CA PHE A 317 -19.76 -25.98 13.71
C PHE A 317 -20.88 -25.20 14.42
N GLY A 318 -21.06 -25.42 15.72
CA GLY A 318 -22.05 -24.69 16.51
C GLY A 318 -23.46 -25.30 16.55
N THR A 319 -23.74 -26.40 15.80
CA THR A 319 -25.04 -27.07 15.77
C THR A 319 -25.23 -28.17 16.86
N GLY A 320 -24.25 -28.37 17.73
CA GLY A 320 -24.30 -29.36 18.83
C GLY A 320 -24.41 -28.71 20.20
N ASP A 321 -24.66 -29.54 21.26
CA ASP A 321 -24.72 -29.16 22.65
C ASP A 321 -23.38 -28.72 23.28
N GLY A 322 -22.56 -27.99 22.53
CA GLY A 322 -21.23 -27.55 22.95
C GLY A 322 -21.24 -26.27 23.79
N ARG A 323 -20.14 -26.04 24.52
CA ARG A 323 -19.94 -24.80 25.32
C ARG A 323 -20.10 -23.52 24.51
N PHE A 324 -19.76 -23.55 23.20
CA PHE A 324 -19.89 -22.42 22.29
C PHE A 324 -21.34 -22.10 21.95
N SER A 325 -22.16 -23.13 21.69
CA SER A 325 -23.62 -23.01 21.49
C SER A 325 -24.27 -22.43 22.74
N SER A 326 -23.86 -22.90 23.93
CA SER A 326 -24.36 -22.36 25.20
C SER A 326 -24.00 -20.89 25.42
N ALA A 327 -22.81 -20.47 25.01
CA ALA A 327 -22.40 -19.06 25.11
C ALA A 327 -23.23 -18.14 24.19
N ILE A 328 -23.49 -18.58 22.94
CA ILE A 328 -24.35 -17.82 22.02
C ILE A 328 -25.79 -17.78 22.51
N SER A 329 -26.30 -18.89 23.08
CA SER A 329 -27.66 -18.97 23.63
C SER A 329 -27.86 -18.06 24.85
N LEU A 330 -26.79 -17.74 25.61
CA LEU A 330 -26.82 -16.72 26.67
C LEU A 330 -27.17 -15.34 26.12
N GLY A 331 -26.57 -14.93 25.01
CA GLY A 331 -26.88 -13.66 24.33
C GLY A 331 -28.35 -13.60 23.85
N ALA A 332 -28.83 -14.68 23.22
CA ALA A 332 -30.22 -14.79 22.79
C ALA A 332 -31.19 -14.79 23.95
N THR A 333 -30.82 -15.45 25.05
CA THR A 333 -31.63 -15.50 26.30
C THR A 333 -31.68 -14.13 26.97
N ALA A 334 -30.55 -13.44 27.03
CA ALA A 334 -30.46 -12.07 27.56
C ALA A 334 -31.33 -11.11 26.75
N ALA A 335 -31.25 -11.18 25.39
CA ALA A 335 -32.08 -10.37 24.51
C ALA A 335 -33.58 -10.62 24.69
N LYS A 336 -33.98 -11.86 24.94
CA LYS A 336 -35.40 -12.21 25.22
C LYS A 336 -35.86 -11.80 26.60
N LYS A 337 -35.01 -11.96 27.64
CA LYS A 337 -35.44 -11.77 29.06
C LYS A 337 -35.30 -10.32 29.53
N ALA A 338 -34.36 -9.56 28.97
CA ALA A 338 -34.06 -8.21 29.42
C ALA A 338 -33.76 -7.24 28.26
N PRO A 339 -34.63 -7.09 27.25
CA PRO A 339 -34.38 -6.25 26.08
C PRO A 339 -34.12 -4.78 26.46
N VAL A 340 -34.85 -4.26 27.43
CA VAL A 340 -34.69 -2.87 27.89
C VAL A 340 -33.33 -2.64 28.55
N ALA A 341 -32.84 -3.61 29.35
CA ALA A 341 -31.51 -3.48 29.94
C ALA A 341 -30.40 -3.46 28.90
N ILE A 342 -30.50 -4.29 27.83
CA ILE A 342 -29.54 -4.30 26.73
C ILE A 342 -29.56 -2.96 25.97
N LEU A 343 -30.76 -2.42 25.71
CA LEU A 343 -30.89 -1.09 25.08
C LEU A 343 -30.28 0.02 25.93
N LEU A 344 -30.49 0.00 27.24
CA LEU A 344 -29.87 0.97 28.14
C LEU A 344 -28.34 0.89 28.13
N VAL A 345 -27.79 -0.33 28.19
CA VAL A 345 -26.34 -0.54 28.11
C VAL A 345 -25.82 -0.05 26.75
N ALA A 346 -26.48 -0.35 25.63
CA ALA A 346 -26.10 0.11 24.32
C ALA A 346 -26.10 1.65 24.22
N ILE A 347 -27.14 2.31 24.77
CA ILE A 347 -27.21 3.78 24.81
C ILE A 347 -26.08 4.37 25.65
N LEU A 348 -25.78 3.80 26.81
CA LEU A 348 -24.70 4.26 27.69
C LEU A 348 -23.33 4.14 27.00
N VAL A 349 -23.07 2.98 26.37
CA VAL A 349 -21.82 2.78 25.60
C VAL A 349 -21.72 3.75 24.44
N SER A 350 -22.82 3.95 23.70
CA SER A 350 -22.87 4.91 22.58
C SER A 350 -22.66 6.36 23.05
N ALA A 351 -23.26 6.75 24.17
CA ALA A 351 -23.06 8.06 24.77
C ALA A 351 -21.60 8.27 25.24
N GLY A 352 -21.02 7.25 25.85
CA GLY A 352 -19.59 7.25 26.21
C GLY A 352 -18.68 7.36 24.98
N GLY A 353 -18.98 6.63 23.91
CA GLY A 353 -18.27 6.73 22.64
C GLY A 353 -18.42 8.10 21.99
N ALA A 354 -19.62 8.67 21.98
CA ALA A 354 -19.86 10.01 21.46
C ALA A 354 -19.08 11.08 22.25
N TYR A 355 -19.07 10.94 23.60
CA TYR A 355 -18.24 11.82 24.43
C TYR A 355 -16.74 11.68 24.12
N GLY A 356 -16.26 10.43 23.98
CA GLY A 356 -14.86 10.20 23.58
C GLY A 356 -14.50 10.81 22.21
N ALA A 357 -15.42 10.76 21.24
CA ALA A 357 -15.22 11.35 19.93
C ALA A 357 -15.08 12.90 19.98
N THR A 358 -15.63 13.57 20.98
CA THR A 358 -15.46 15.02 21.16
C THR A 358 -14.10 15.40 21.76
N GLN A 359 -13.28 14.42 22.17
CA GLN A 359 -11.95 14.63 22.74
C GLN A 359 -10.82 14.33 21.74
N VAL A 360 -11.17 13.95 20.51
CA VAL A 360 -10.20 13.72 19.45
C VAL A 360 -9.99 15.04 18.71
N ASP A 361 -8.80 15.65 18.90
CA ASP A 361 -8.34 16.87 18.20
C ASP A 361 -7.86 16.53 16.78
#